data_81fff0039568d44b30e58a68174b89ca
#
_entry.id   81fff0039568d44b30e58a68174b89ca
#
_cell.length_a   1.000
_cell.length_b   1.000
_cell.length_c   1.000
_cell.angle_alpha   90.00
_cell.angle_beta   90.00
_cell.angle_gamma   90.00
#
_symmetry.space_group_name_H-M   'P 1'
#
loop_
_entity.id
_entity.type
_entity.pdbx_description
1 polymer ?
#
loop_
_entity_poly.entity_id
_entity_poly.type
_entity_poly.pdbx_seq_one_letter_code
_entity_poly.pdbx_strand_id
1 'polypeptide(L)'
;MTTPSFEARDSGRVTVREAVLDLLRSLGMTSIFGNPGSTELPFFFDFPDDFRYVLGLQESVVVGMADGYAQATHNAAFINLHSAAGVGHAMGNIFTAFKNK
;
A
#
# COMPACT_ATOMS: atom_id res chain seq x y z
N MET A 1 -3.67 5.17 18.95
CA MET A 1 -4.46 4.69 17.80
C MET A 1 -4.92 3.28 18.10
N THR A 2 -5.60 2.68 17.33
CA THR A 2 -5.91 1.26 17.39
C THR A 2 -7.02 0.86 18.32
N THR A 3 -7.51 1.71 19.16
CA THR A 3 -8.56 1.30 20.07
C THR A 3 -9.77 0.71 19.33
N PRO A 4 -10.29 1.35 18.27
CA PRO A 4 -11.42 0.74 17.55
C PRO A 4 -11.06 -0.60 16.92
N SER A 5 -9.86 -0.70 16.36
CA SER A 5 -9.39 -1.92 15.79
C SER A 5 -9.27 -3.02 16.83
N PHE A 6 -8.74 -2.65 17.99
CA PHE A 6 -8.59 -3.58 19.08
C PHE A 6 -9.96 -4.09 19.57
N GLU A 7 -10.92 -3.19 19.69
CA GLU A 7 -12.25 -3.59 20.12
C GLU A 7 -12.93 -4.50 19.12
N ALA A 8 -12.73 -4.26 17.84
CA ALA A 8 -13.27 -5.13 16.81
C ALA A 8 -12.68 -6.54 16.93
N ARG A 9 -11.40 -6.62 17.25
CA ARG A 9 -10.77 -7.92 17.44
C ARG A 9 -11.33 -8.64 18.65
N ASP A 10 -11.60 -7.89 19.72
CA ASP A 10 -12.17 -8.49 20.91
C ASP A 10 -13.51 -9.13 20.63
N SER A 11 -14.27 -8.58 19.70
CA SER A 11 -15.55 -9.15 19.32
C SER A 11 -15.41 -10.29 18.31
N GLY A 12 -14.19 -10.62 17.90
CA GLY A 12 -13.94 -11.67 16.95
C GLY A 12 -14.10 -11.23 15.50
N ARG A 13 -14.24 -9.93 15.25
CA ARG A 13 -14.42 -9.42 13.90
C ARG A 13 -13.52 -8.20 13.69
N VAL A 14 -12.94 -8.14 12.50
CA VAL A 14 -12.14 -6.99 12.09
C VAL A 14 -12.57 -6.61 10.68
N THR A 15 -12.36 -5.36 10.32
CA THR A 15 -12.60 -4.93 8.96
C THR A 15 -11.48 -5.43 8.07
N VAL A 16 -11.76 -5.51 6.77
CA VAL A 16 -10.72 -5.86 5.79
C VAL A 16 -9.56 -4.88 5.89
N ARG A 17 -9.87 -3.59 6.04
CA ARG A 17 -8.85 -2.56 6.20
C ARG A 17 -7.92 -2.86 7.37
N GLU A 18 -8.50 -3.17 8.52
CA GLU A 18 -7.71 -3.44 9.72
C GLU A 18 -6.86 -4.69 9.55
N ALA A 19 -7.43 -5.73 8.95
CA ALA A 19 -6.69 -6.97 8.72
C ALA A 19 -5.51 -6.74 7.79
N VAL A 20 -5.71 -5.97 6.72
CA VAL A 20 -4.63 -5.69 5.77
C VAL A 20 -3.54 -4.87 6.43
N LEU A 21 -3.91 -3.82 7.18
CA LEU A 21 -2.92 -2.98 7.84
C LEU A 21 -2.10 -3.78 8.85
N ASP A 22 -2.75 -4.66 9.60
CA ASP A 22 -2.04 -5.50 10.57
C ASP A 22 -1.08 -6.46 9.87
N LEU A 23 -1.51 -7.04 8.77
CA LEU A 23 -0.64 -7.91 8.00
C LEU A 23 0.59 -7.15 7.50
N LEU A 24 0.38 -5.96 6.96
CA LEU A 24 1.49 -5.15 6.46
C LEU A 24 2.46 -4.81 7.58
N ARG A 25 1.95 -4.49 8.77
CA ARG A 25 2.82 -4.24 9.92
C ARG A 25 3.68 -5.45 10.24
N SER A 26 3.07 -6.62 10.25
CA SER A 26 3.80 -7.86 10.59
C SER A 26 4.88 -8.18 9.57
N LEU A 27 4.73 -7.72 8.33
CA LEU A 27 5.69 -7.95 7.27
C LEU A 27 6.70 -6.81 7.13
N GLY A 28 6.61 -5.79 7.96
CA GLY A 28 7.50 -4.65 7.88
C GLY A 28 7.23 -3.74 6.69
N MET A 29 6.03 -3.79 6.13
CA MET A 29 5.67 -3.03 4.93
C MET A 29 4.82 -1.84 5.31
N THR A 30 5.44 -0.87 6.00
CA THR A 30 4.70 0.29 6.51
C THR A 30 4.81 1.52 5.65
N SER A 31 5.47 1.42 4.50
CA SER A 31 5.46 2.48 3.50
C SER A 31 4.59 2.03 2.34
N ILE A 32 3.59 2.85 2.00
CA ILE A 32 2.67 2.57 0.91
C ILE A 32 2.93 3.59 -0.19
N PHE A 33 3.11 3.11 -1.41
CA PHE A 33 3.37 3.97 -2.56
C PHE A 33 2.12 3.98 -3.41
N GLY A 34 1.65 5.15 -3.80
CA GLY A 34 0.42 5.17 -4.54
C GLY A 34 0.04 6.51 -5.14
N ASN A 35 -1.06 6.44 -5.87
CA ASN A 35 -1.74 7.60 -6.42
C ASN A 35 -3.23 7.28 -6.31
N PRO A 36 -3.87 7.60 -5.17
CA PRO A 36 -5.21 7.09 -4.89
C PRO A 36 -6.28 7.85 -5.64
N GLY A 37 -7.39 7.16 -5.89
CA GLY A 37 -8.60 7.76 -6.38
C GLY A 37 -9.70 7.66 -5.33
N SER A 38 -10.90 8.05 -5.72
CA SER A 38 -12.01 8.13 -4.77
C SER A 38 -12.40 6.77 -4.20
N THR A 39 -12.20 5.70 -4.95
CA THR A 39 -12.62 4.37 -4.49
C THR A 39 -11.72 3.82 -3.39
N GLU A 40 -10.50 4.34 -3.25
CA GLU A 40 -9.59 3.90 -2.21
C GLU A 40 -9.64 4.73 -0.95
N LEU A 41 -10.38 5.85 -0.97
CA LEU A 41 -10.42 6.73 0.19
C LEU A 41 -10.86 6.03 1.48
N PRO A 42 -11.84 5.12 1.47
CA PRO A 42 -12.20 4.44 2.71
C PRO A 42 -11.07 3.66 3.33
N PHE A 43 -10.16 3.12 2.51
CA PHE A 43 -9.01 2.38 3.03
C PHE A 43 -8.07 3.33 3.78
N PHE A 44 -7.98 4.58 3.33
CA PHE A 44 -7.05 5.55 3.92
C PHE A 44 -7.70 6.45 4.96
N PHE A 45 -8.97 6.22 5.26
CA PHE A 45 -9.64 6.97 6.30
C PHE A 45 -8.96 6.70 7.64
N ASP A 46 -8.69 7.78 8.39
CA ASP A 46 -8.03 7.67 9.70
C ASP A 46 -6.74 6.85 9.58
N PHE A 47 -5.89 7.27 8.66
CA PHE A 47 -4.68 6.54 8.32
C PHE A 47 -3.74 6.47 9.53
N PRO A 48 -3.21 5.28 9.88
CA PRO A 48 -2.39 5.15 11.08
C PRO A 48 -1.09 5.93 10.98
N ASP A 49 -0.64 6.44 12.14
CA ASP A 49 0.58 7.24 12.20
C ASP A 49 1.84 6.42 11.94
N ASP A 50 1.78 5.12 12.14
CA ASP A 50 2.95 4.26 11.94
C ASP A 50 3.16 3.89 10.47
N PHE A 51 2.26 4.31 9.60
CA PHE A 51 2.41 4.12 8.16
C PHE A 51 2.79 5.42 7.49
N ARG A 52 3.51 5.30 6.38
CA ARG A 52 3.85 6.43 5.56
C ARG A 52 3.30 6.22 4.15
N TYR A 53 2.63 7.24 3.63
CA TYR A 53 2.12 7.21 2.27
C TYR A 53 3.00 8.06 1.39
N VAL A 54 3.60 7.45 0.39
CA VAL A 54 4.46 8.15 -0.56
C VAL A 54 3.66 8.34 -1.84
N LEU A 55 3.32 9.59 -2.12
CA LEU A 55 2.47 9.93 -3.26
C LEU A 55 3.32 10.09 -4.51
N GLY A 56 2.94 9.41 -5.58
CA GLY A 56 3.48 9.68 -6.90
C GLY A 56 2.39 10.34 -7.73
N LEU A 57 2.79 11.23 -8.61
CA LEU A 57 1.83 11.96 -9.41
C LEU A 57 1.39 11.19 -10.65
N GLN A 58 1.99 10.04 -10.89
CA GLN A 58 1.67 9.21 -12.03
C GLN A 58 2.04 7.77 -11.68
N GLU A 59 1.25 6.82 -12.14
CA GLU A 59 1.36 5.44 -11.64
C GLU A 59 2.68 4.77 -11.99
N SER A 60 3.27 5.08 -13.13
CA SER A 60 4.55 4.46 -13.44
C SER A 60 5.64 4.97 -12.51
N VAL A 61 5.55 6.23 -12.06
CA VAL A 61 6.46 6.77 -11.07
C VAL A 61 6.28 6.05 -9.73
N VAL A 62 5.03 5.79 -9.36
CA VAL A 62 4.72 5.07 -8.12
C VAL A 62 5.41 3.71 -8.10
N VAL A 63 5.28 2.95 -9.19
CA VAL A 63 5.89 1.62 -9.26
C VAL A 63 7.42 1.73 -9.29
N GLY A 64 7.95 2.73 -9.98
CA GLY A 64 9.41 2.95 -9.99
C GLY A 64 9.96 3.21 -8.60
N MET A 65 9.29 4.07 -7.83
CA MET A 65 9.71 4.35 -6.45
C MET A 65 9.61 3.10 -5.59
N ALA A 66 8.53 2.34 -5.73
CA ALA A 66 8.34 1.14 -4.94
C ALA A 66 9.39 0.08 -5.28
N ASP A 67 9.73 -0.05 -6.55
CA ASP A 67 10.74 -1.00 -6.99
C ASP A 67 12.10 -0.67 -6.37
N GLY A 68 12.50 0.61 -6.42
CA GLY A 68 13.76 1.02 -5.80
C GLY A 68 13.77 0.80 -4.30
N TYR A 69 12.65 1.10 -3.65
CA TYR A 69 12.53 0.89 -2.21
C TYR A 69 12.64 -0.60 -1.86
N ALA A 70 11.98 -1.45 -2.63
CA ALA A 70 12.04 -2.89 -2.39
C ALA A 70 13.44 -3.43 -2.57
N GLN A 71 14.16 -2.95 -3.59
CA GLN A 71 15.54 -3.36 -3.80
C GLN A 71 16.44 -2.93 -2.65
N ALA A 72 16.24 -1.71 -2.15
CA ALA A 72 17.08 -1.17 -1.07
C ALA A 72 16.79 -1.86 0.25
N THR A 73 15.55 -2.21 0.53
CA THR A 73 15.18 -2.79 1.82
C THR A 73 15.19 -4.31 1.83
N HIS A 74 15.31 -4.94 0.66
CA HIS A 74 15.22 -6.40 0.51
C HIS A 74 13.90 -6.92 1.05
N ASN A 75 12.84 -6.13 0.86
CA ASN A 75 11.51 -6.50 1.27
C ASN A 75 10.52 -6.09 0.19
N ALA A 76 9.35 -6.69 0.19
CA ALA A 76 8.31 -6.29 -0.75
C ALA A 76 7.82 -4.88 -0.41
N ALA A 77 7.33 -4.18 -1.42
CA ALA A 77 6.71 -2.88 -1.24
C ALA A 77 5.24 -2.98 -1.58
N PHE A 78 4.43 -2.21 -0.86
CA PHE A 78 3.00 -2.19 -1.10
C PHE A 78 2.66 -0.98 -1.96
N ILE A 79 1.97 -1.22 -3.07
CA ILE A 79 1.55 -0.14 -3.96
C ILE A 79 0.03 -0.10 -4.03
N ASN A 80 -0.48 1.11 -4.26
CA ASN A 80 -1.90 1.35 -4.43
C ASN A 80 -2.10 2.10 -5.75
N LEU A 81 -2.80 1.48 -6.67
CA LEU A 81 -3.07 2.06 -7.98
C LEU A 81 -4.58 2.16 -8.17
N HIS A 82 -5.02 3.27 -8.77
CA HIS A 82 -6.43 3.51 -8.94
C HIS A 82 -6.95 2.87 -10.22
N SER A 83 -7.81 1.87 -10.08
CA SER A 83 -8.56 1.24 -11.15
C SER A 83 -7.67 0.58 -12.20
N ALA A 84 -8.31 0.03 -13.23
CA ALA A 84 -7.58 -0.58 -14.34
C ALA A 84 -6.72 0.43 -15.08
N ALA A 85 -7.16 1.69 -15.13
CA ALA A 85 -6.36 2.73 -15.79
C ALA A 85 -5.03 2.93 -15.07
N GLY A 86 -5.04 2.96 -13.74
CA GLY A 86 -3.80 3.12 -12.98
C GLY A 86 -2.85 1.96 -13.18
N VAL A 87 -3.37 0.74 -13.16
CA VAL A 87 -2.56 -0.44 -13.42
C VAL A 87 -2.00 -0.41 -14.84
N GLY A 88 -2.81 0.00 -15.81
CA GLY A 88 -2.37 0.10 -17.19
C GLY A 88 -1.22 1.10 -17.36
N HIS A 89 -1.33 2.25 -16.69
CA HIS A 89 -0.27 3.26 -16.73
C HIS A 89 1.03 2.76 -16.11
N ALA A 90 0.94 1.81 -15.19
CA ALA A 90 2.11 1.31 -14.46
C ALA A 90 2.73 0.07 -15.08
N MET A 91 2.11 -0.52 -16.10
CA MET A 91 2.50 -1.86 -16.59
C MET A 91 3.95 -1.94 -17.03
N GLY A 92 4.47 -0.90 -17.67
CA GLY A 92 5.88 -0.91 -18.08
C GLY A 92 6.82 -1.09 -16.90
N ASN A 93 6.59 -0.34 -15.84
CA ASN A 93 7.44 -0.44 -14.65
C ASN A 93 7.18 -1.69 -13.83
N ILE A 94 5.96 -2.20 -13.85
CA ILE A 94 5.68 -3.49 -13.24
C ILE A 94 6.51 -4.58 -13.93
N PHE A 95 6.54 -4.55 -15.24
CA PHE A 95 7.34 -5.50 -15.99
C PHE A 95 8.83 -5.35 -15.66
N THR A 96 9.30 -4.10 -15.56
CA THR A 96 10.69 -3.82 -15.21
C THR A 96 11.02 -4.39 -13.84
N ALA A 97 10.14 -4.16 -12.85
CA ALA A 97 10.36 -4.69 -11.52
C ALA A 97 10.42 -6.21 -11.51
N PHE A 98 9.53 -6.84 -12.28
CA PHE A 98 9.53 -8.29 -12.40
C PHE A 98 10.84 -8.81 -12.97
N LYS A 99 11.36 -8.14 -14.00
CA LYS A 99 12.61 -8.57 -14.64
C LYS A 99 13.81 -8.34 -13.74
N ASN A 100 13.76 -7.33 -12.90
CA ASN A 100 14.88 -7.03 -11.99
C ASN A 100 14.95 -8.00 -10.81
N LYS A 101 13.84 -8.63 -10.51
CA LYS A 101 13.74 -9.56 -9.38
C LYS A 101 14.26 -8.98 -8.09
#